data_71cf4de2f0f03241939b6bae3b4757bd
#
_entry.id   71cf4de2f0f03241939b6bae3b4757bd
#
_cell.length_a   1.000
_cell.length_b   1.000
_cell.length_c   1.000
_cell.angle_alpha   90.00
_cell.angle_beta   90.00
_cell.angle_gamma   90.00
#
_symmetry.space_group_name_H-M   'P 1'
#
loop_
_entity.id
_entity.type
_entity.pdbx_description
1 polymer ?
#
loop_
_entity_poly.entity_id
_entity_poly.type
_entity_poly.pdbx_seq_one_letter_code
_entity_poly.pdbx_strand_id
1 'polypeptide(L)'
;MEHCTKKPGGDKEIPAYTADAIETRMRERIRETIQALVEEELEAVLGAEKSARVGEARQGYRHGARERTLTTSLGPTTIAMPRARLRGAAGATTEWRSETVRRYQRRTTRVDEAILGVYLAGTNTRRIKGALAPLLRGGPLSKDAVSRLVGRLRIQ
;
A
#
# COMPACT_ATOMS: atom_id res chain seq x y z
N MET A 1 -2.92 -66.17 -12.15
CA MET A 1 -3.99 -65.13 -12.17
C MET A 1 -3.56 -64.05 -11.21
N GLU A 2 -2.86 -63.02 -11.70
CA GLU A 2 -2.39 -61.92 -10.90
C GLU A 2 -3.38 -60.78 -10.96
N HIS A 3 -3.96 -60.43 -9.82
CA HIS A 3 -4.84 -59.27 -9.66
C HIS A 3 -4.02 -57.99 -9.63
N CYS A 4 -4.05 -57.27 -10.72
CA CYS A 4 -3.52 -55.91 -10.81
C CYS A 4 -4.49 -54.96 -10.09
N THR A 5 -4.21 -54.56 -8.85
CA THR A 5 -4.91 -53.53 -8.11
C THR A 5 -4.39 -52.17 -8.53
N LYS A 6 -5.17 -51.48 -9.38
CA LYS A 6 -5.01 -50.09 -9.77
C LYS A 6 -5.17 -49.21 -8.56
N LYS A 7 -4.11 -48.49 -8.14
CA LYS A 7 -4.17 -47.44 -7.12
C LYS A 7 -5.08 -46.30 -7.62
N PRO A 8 -6.01 -45.83 -6.80
CA PRO A 8 -6.76 -44.62 -7.16
C PRO A 8 -5.82 -43.40 -7.18
N GLY A 9 -5.97 -42.64 -8.25
CA GLY A 9 -5.20 -41.38 -8.41
C GLY A 9 -5.49 -40.43 -7.26
N GLY A 10 -4.44 -39.84 -6.74
CA GLY A 10 -4.53 -38.84 -5.68
C GLY A 10 -5.46 -37.70 -6.11
N ASP A 11 -6.50 -37.49 -5.33
CA ASP A 11 -7.33 -36.30 -5.42
C ASP A 11 -6.42 -35.09 -5.22
N LYS A 12 -6.21 -34.35 -6.27
CA LYS A 12 -5.66 -33.01 -6.14
C LYS A 12 -6.72 -32.21 -5.39
N GLU A 13 -6.50 -32.01 -4.12
CA GLU A 13 -7.27 -31.05 -3.34
C GLU A 13 -7.22 -29.71 -4.07
N ILE A 14 -8.34 -29.35 -4.71
CA ILE A 14 -8.54 -28.01 -5.23
C ILE A 14 -8.65 -27.13 -3.98
N PRO A 15 -7.70 -26.20 -3.74
CA PRO A 15 -7.80 -25.34 -2.57
C PRO A 15 -9.14 -24.61 -2.64
N ALA A 16 -9.94 -24.73 -1.59
CA ALA A 16 -11.20 -24.02 -1.48
C ALA A 16 -10.89 -22.52 -1.49
N TYR A 17 -11.03 -21.90 -2.65
CA TYR A 17 -10.94 -20.46 -2.79
C TYR A 17 -12.19 -19.84 -2.17
N THR A 18 -12.13 -19.59 -0.88
CA THR A 18 -13.11 -18.75 -0.22
C THR A 18 -12.96 -17.31 -0.70
N ALA A 19 -14.04 -16.52 -0.68
CA ALA A 19 -13.99 -15.09 -1.02
C ALA A 19 -12.87 -14.36 -0.25
N ASP A 20 -12.61 -14.75 1.00
CA ASP A 20 -11.53 -14.24 1.84
C ASP A 20 -10.13 -14.58 1.31
N ALA A 21 -9.95 -15.75 0.69
CA ALA A 21 -8.69 -16.13 0.08
C ALA A 21 -8.37 -15.27 -1.15
N ILE A 22 -9.37 -14.97 -1.98
CA ILE A 22 -9.23 -14.09 -3.14
C ILE A 22 -8.82 -12.68 -2.70
N GLU A 23 -9.56 -12.09 -1.73
CA GLU A 23 -9.26 -10.75 -1.25
C GLU A 23 -7.89 -10.68 -0.55
N THR A 24 -7.48 -11.72 0.15
CA THR A 24 -6.16 -11.80 0.79
C THR A 24 -5.07 -11.79 -0.28
N ARG A 25 -5.23 -12.59 -1.33
CA ARG A 25 -4.26 -12.63 -2.44
C ARG A 25 -4.22 -11.32 -3.22
N MET A 26 -5.36 -10.69 -3.46
CA MET A 26 -5.41 -9.37 -4.09
C MET A 26 -4.71 -8.31 -3.24
N ARG A 27 -4.88 -8.35 -1.92
CA ARG A 27 -4.22 -7.43 -0.98
C ARG A 27 -2.69 -7.63 -0.97
N GLU A 28 -2.23 -8.87 -1.03
CA GLU A 28 -0.80 -9.18 -1.18
C GLU A 28 -0.24 -8.63 -2.49
N ARG A 29 -0.94 -8.83 -3.61
CA ARG A 29 -0.52 -8.29 -4.91
C ARG A 29 -0.47 -6.77 -4.92
N ILE A 30 -1.45 -6.10 -4.32
CA ILE A 30 -1.43 -4.64 -4.18
C ILE A 30 -0.22 -4.20 -3.35
N ARG A 31 0.08 -4.89 -2.24
CA ARG A 31 1.26 -4.60 -1.42
C ARG A 31 2.55 -4.72 -2.23
N GLU A 32 2.72 -5.84 -2.92
CA GLU A 32 3.89 -6.09 -3.78
C GLU A 32 4.03 -5.01 -4.85
N THR A 33 2.94 -4.67 -5.54
CA THR A 33 2.93 -3.65 -6.58
C THR A 33 3.31 -2.27 -6.05
N ILE A 34 2.75 -1.85 -4.91
CA ILE A 34 3.09 -0.56 -4.30
C ILE A 34 4.58 -0.53 -3.90
N GLN A 35 5.09 -1.61 -3.31
CA GLN A 35 6.49 -1.70 -2.91
C GLN A 35 7.43 -1.67 -4.12
N ALA A 36 7.08 -2.36 -5.22
CA ALA A 36 7.83 -2.33 -6.46
C ALA A 36 7.89 -0.92 -7.06
N LEU A 37 6.75 -0.24 -7.18
CA LEU A 37 6.69 1.14 -7.69
C LEU A 37 7.54 2.12 -6.88
N VAL A 38 7.49 2.00 -5.55
CA VAL A 38 8.29 2.85 -4.65
C VAL A 38 9.77 2.54 -4.75
N GLU A 39 10.12 1.27 -4.96
CA GLU A 39 11.50 0.84 -5.15
C GLU A 39 12.05 1.33 -6.49
N GLU A 40 11.29 1.20 -7.59
CA GLU A 40 11.62 1.73 -8.92
C GLU A 40 11.83 3.25 -8.89
N GLU A 41 10.94 3.98 -8.19
CA GLU A 41 11.07 5.41 -7.97
C GLU A 41 12.38 5.77 -7.27
N LEU A 42 12.74 5.01 -6.23
CA LEU A 42 13.98 5.23 -5.49
C LEU A 42 15.21 4.88 -6.33
N GLU A 43 15.18 3.81 -7.12
CA GLU A 43 16.26 3.40 -8.00
C GLU A 43 16.54 4.46 -9.07
N ALA A 44 15.47 5.00 -9.66
CA ALA A 44 15.58 6.09 -10.64
C ALA A 44 16.27 7.32 -10.03
N VAL A 45 15.92 7.70 -8.80
CA VAL A 45 16.51 8.86 -8.13
C VAL A 45 17.94 8.60 -7.67
N LEU A 46 18.26 7.38 -7.21
CA LEU A 46 19.62 7.04 -6.78
C LEU A 46 20.59 6.80 -7.95
N GLY A 47 20.06 6.51 -9.16
CA GLY A 47 20.85 6.07 -10.30
C GLY A 47 21.50 4.70 -10.07
N ALA A 48 20.95 3.88 -9.19
CA ALA A 48 21.50 2.58 -8.83
C ALA A 48 20.42 1.62 -8.32
N GLU A 49 20.46 0.39 -8.84
CA GLU A 49 19.64 -0.71 -8.33
C GLU A 49 19.97 -1.07 -6.89
N LYS A 50 19.06 -1.80 -6.26
CA LYS A 50 19.28 -2.33 -4.91
C LYS A 50 20.50 -3.26 -4.92
N SER A 51 21.42 -3.04 -3.97
CA SER A 51 22.66 -3.81 -3.82
C SER A 51 23.71 -3.66 -4.95
N ALA A 52 23.45 -2.82 -5.96
CA ALA A 52 24.44 -2.54 -6.98
C ALA A 52 25.66 -1.78 -6.38
N ARG A 53 26.86 -2.25 -6.73
CA ARG A 53 28.13 -1.57 -6.41
C ARG A 53 28.43 -0.56 -7.52
N VAL A 54 27.74 0.56 -7.51
CA VAL A 54 27.98 1.68 -8.43
C VAL A 54 28.86 2.70 -7.72
N GLY A 55 29.97 3.08 -8.32
CA GLY A 55 30.94 4.02 -7.75
C GLY A 55 30.37 5.44 -7.56
N GLU A 56 31.12 6.47 -7.95
CA GLU A 56 30.79 7.89 -7.71
C GLU A 56 29.49 8.40 -8.38
N ALA A 57 28.98 7.69 -9.38
CA ALA A 57 27.74 8.05 -10.08
C ALA A 57 26.47 7.95 -9.21
N ARG A 58 26.56 7.34 -8.02
CA ARG A 58 25.41 7.16 -7.13
C ARG A 58 25.01 8.47 -6.44
N GLN A 59 23.78 8.90 -6.64
CA GLN A 59 23.22 10.14 -6.12
C GLN A 59 22.91 10.13 -4.61
N GLY A 60 23.18 9.04 -3.91
CA GLY A 60 22.87 8.90 -2.51
C GLY A 60 23.00 7.47 -1.99
N TYR A 61 22.46 7.18 -0.83
CA TYR A 61 22.52 5.85 -0.23
C TYR A 61 21.24 5.48 0.51
N ARG A 62 20.92 4.17 0.50
CA ARG A 62 19.81 3.58 1.27
C ARG A 62 20.25 3.44 2.73
N HIS A 63 19.33 3.65 3.66
CA HIS A 63 19.58 3.45 5.09
C HIS A 63 18.42 2.74 5.80
N GLY A 64 17.93 1.68 5.18
CA GLY A 64 16.90 0.81 5.72
C GLY A 64 15.51 1.05 5.14
N ALA A 65 14.51 0.54 5.81
CA ALA A 65 13.10 0.70 5.49
C ALA A 65 12.29 0.93 6.76
N ARG A 66 11.07 1.44 6.62
CA ARG A 66 10.10 1.52 7.71
C ARG A 66 8.76 1.02 7.24
N GLU A 67 8.00 0.41 8.13
CA GLU A 67 6.65 0.01 7.85
C GLU A 67 5.68 1.21 7.86
N ARG A 68 4.76 1.19 6.93
CA ARG A 68 3.63 2.13 6.86
C ARG A 68 2.36 1.37 6.50
N THR A 69 1.28 1.71 7.16
CA THR A 69 -0.05 1.22 6.79
C THR A 69 -0.73 2.24 5.88
N LEU A 70 -1.13 1.76 4.69
CA LEU A 70 -1.91 2.49 3.70
C LEU A 70 -3.26 1.79 3.54
N THR A 71 -4.37 2.50 3.77
CA THR A 71 -5.70 1.95 3.51
C THR A 71 -6.02 2.08 2.03
N THR A 72 -6.21 0.94 1.38
CA THR A 72 -6.59 0.80 -0.04
C THR A 72 -8.07 0.46 -0.16
N SER A 73 -8.58 0.32 -1.37
CA SER A 73 -9.95 -0.17 -1.64
C SER A 73 -10.20 -1.60 -1.13
N LEU A 74 -9.16 -2.38 -0.85
CA LEU A 74 -9.25 -3.72 -0.28
C LEU A 74 -8.94 -3.75 1.24
N GLY A 75 -8.87 -2.58 1.87
CA GLY A 75 -8.59 -2.43 3.29
C GLY A 75 -7.16 -1.97 3.59
N PRO A 76 -6.78 -1.97 4.89
CA PRO A 76 -5.44 -1.56 5.30
C PRO A 76 -4.39 -2.59 4.86
N THR A 77 -3.32 -2.07 4.28
CA THR A 77 -2.17 -2.86 3.80
C THR A 77 -0.90 -2.26 4.38
N THR A 78 -0.08 -3.08 5.04
CA THR A 78 1.22 -2.66 5.55
C THR A 78 2.28 -2.87 4.48
N ILE A 79 3.00 -1.79 4.15
CA ILE A 79 4.04 -1.75 3.13
C ILE A 79 5.38 -1.36 3.75
N ALA A 80 6.46 -1.95 3.27
CA ALA A 80 7.82 -1.57 3.63
C ALA A 80 8.27 -0.40 2.75
N MET A 81 8.36 0.79 3.33
CA MET A 81 8.83 1.99 2.64
C MET A 81 10.35 2.12 2.77
N PRO A 82 11.11 2.07 1.68
CA PRO A 82 12.54 2.27 1.73
C PRO A 82 12.90 3.69 2.18
N ARG A 83 14.06 3.83 2.80
CA ARG A 83 14.60 5.11 3.23
C ARG A 83 15.95 5.34 2.58
N ALA A 84 16.16 6.54 2.08
CA ALA A 84 17.42 6.92 1.47
C ALA A 84 17.79 8.37 1.78
N ARG A 85 19.07 8.67 1.70
CA ARG A 85 19.60 10.02 1.72
C ARG A 85 20.24 10.34 0.40
N LEU A 86 19.84 11.45 -0.18
CA LEU A 86 20.38 11.98 -1.43
C LEU A 86 21.54 12.93 -1.13
N ARG A 87 22.56 12.90 -1.96
CA ARG A 87 23.65 13.85 -1.92
C ARG A 87 23.19 15.15 -2.58
N GLY A 88 23.22 16.23 -1.84
CA GLY A 88 22.98 17.57 -2.36
C GLY A 88 24.28 18.30 -2.68
N ALA A 89 24.15 19.52 -3.18
CA ALA A 89 25.27 20.42 -3.40
C ALA A 89 26.02 20.69 -2.09
N ALA A 90 27.33 20.91 -2.17
CA ALA A 90 28.20 21.22 -1.02
C ALA A 90 28.20 20.16 0.11
N GLY A 91 27.96 18.87 -0.20
CA GLY A 91 28.00 17.79 0.79
C GLY A 91 26.79 17.69 1.71
N ALA A 92 25.78 18.53 1.55
CA ALA A 92 24.53 18.40 2.28
C ALA A 92 23.81 17.09 1.89
N THR A 93 23.10 16.49 2.84
CA THR A 93 22.28 15.29 2.56
C THR A 93 20.82 15.58 2.83
N THR A 94 19.94 15.18 1.91
CA THR A 94 18.48 15.35 2.04
C THR A 94 17.81 13.99 2.12
N GLU A 95 16.85 13.82 3.01
CA GLU A 95 16.06 12.58 3.08
C GLU A 95 15.14 12.48 1.85
N TRP A 96 15.24 11.38 1.12
CA TRP A 96 14.38 11.08 0.00
C TRP A 96 12.91 10.92 0.44
N ARG A 97 12.01 11.36 -0.42
CA ARG A 97 10.56 11.26 -0.22
C ARG A 97 9.91 10.73 -1.47
N SER A 98 9.14 9.67 -1.33
CA SER A 98 8.36 9.10 -2.43
C SER A 98 7.22 10.06 -2.84
N GLU A 99 7.02 10.19 -4.14
CA GLU A 99 5.88 10.89 -4.74
C GLU A 99 4.69 9.94 -4.89
N THR A 100 4.95 8.67 -5.15
CA THR A 100 3.96 7.59 -5.25
C THR A 100 3.19 7.42 -3.94
N VAL A 101 3.90 7.36 -2.80
CA VAL A 101 3.29 7.29 -1.47
C VAL A 101 3.74 8.50 -0.66
N ARG A 102 2.99 9.58 -0.78
CA ARG A 102 3.32 10.88 -0.16
C ARG A 102 3.48 10.79 1.35
N ARG A 103 4.31 11.67 1.89
CA ARG A 103 4.49 11.79 3.34
C ARG A 103 3.12 12.01 4.02
N TYR A 104 2.86 11.25 5.09
CA TYR A 104 1.61 11.28 5.86
C TYR A 104 0.36 10.78 5.13
N GLN A 105 0.45 10.33 3.89
CA GLN A 105 -0.67 9.69 3.21
C GLN A 105 -1.00 8.36 3.93
N ARG A 106 -2.22 8.23 4.40
CA ARG A 106 -2.72 7.04 5.11
C ARG A 106 -3.76 6.27 4.33
N ARG A 107 -4.27 6.86 3.27
CA ARG A 107 -5.32 6.29 2.41
C ARG A 107 -5.03 6.61 0.96
N THR A 108 -5.52 5.76 0.08
CA THR A 108 -5.53 6.04 -1.37
C THR A 108 -6.63 7.06 -1.70
N THR A 109 -6.51 7.73 -2.82
CA THR A 109 -7.51 8.70 -3.31
C THR A 109 -8.89 8.05 -3.41
N ARG A 110 -8.99 6.82 -3.88
CA ARG A 110 -10.26 6.09 -3.96
C ARG A 110 -10.97 5.93 -2.61
N VAL A 111 -10.22 5.70 -1.55
CA VAL A 111 -10.79 5.63 -0.19
C VAL A 111 -11.25 7.00 0.28
N ASP A 112 -10.49 8.05 0.00
CA ASP A 112 -10.89 9.43 0.32
C ASP A 112 -12.15 9.83 -0.48
N GLU A 113 -12.25 9.47 -1.76
CA GLU A 113 -13.46 9.67 -2.60
C GLU A 113 -14.69 8.92 -2.03
N ALA A 114 -14.51 7.67 -1.58
CA ALA A 114 -15.60 6.92 -0.95
C ALA A 114 -16.08 7.59 0.35
N ILE A 115 -15.18 8.10 1.17
CA ILE A 115 -15.52 8.84 2.39
C ILE A 115 -16.33 10.09 2.04
N LEU A 116 -15.88 10.86 1.02
CA LEU A 116 -16.58 12.05 0.54
C LEU A 116 -17.94 11.71 -0.05
N GLY A 117 -18.04 10.65 -0.85
CA GLY A 117 -19.31 10.19 -1.42
C GLY A 117 -20.36 9.87 -0.34
N VAL A 118 -19.96 9.14 0.71
CA VAL A 118 -20.86 8.84 1.85
C VAL A 118 -21.26 10.11 2.61
N TYR A 119 -20.34 11.07 2.75
CA TYR A 119 -20.65 12.36 3.38
C TYR A 119 -21.65 13.18 2.55
N LEU A 120 -21.43 13.29 1.24
CA LEU A 120 -22.31 14.03 0.32
C LEU A 120 -23.69 13.38 0.17
N ALA A 121 -23.78 12.06 0.37
CA ALA A 121 -25.07 11.33 0.46
C ALA A 121 -25.86 11.63 1.76
N GLY A 122 -25.43 12.60 2.56
CA GLY A 122 -26.14 13.06 3.76
C GLY A 122 -25.77 12.32 5.05
N THR A 123 -24.75 11.43 5.02
CA THR A 123 -24.31 10.75 6.22
C THR A 123 -23.45 11.68 7.08
N ASN A 124 -23.78 11.77 8.38
CA ASN A 124 -22.97 12.61 9.27
C ASN A 124 -21.56 12.00 9.52
N THR A 125 -20.60 12.81 9.88
CA THR A 125 -19.19 12.42 10.06
C THR A 125 -18.98 11.30 11.09
N ARG A 126 -19.90 11.12 12.06
CA ARG A 126 -19.83 10.06 13.08
C ARG A 126 -20.24 8.70 12.52
N ARG A 127 -21.20 8.68 11.60
CA ARG A 127 -21.73 7.44 10.99
C ARG A 127 -20.88 6.93 9.81
N ILE A 128 -20.08 7.78 9.19
CA ILE A 128 -19.25 7.41 8.03
C ILE A 128 -18.33 6.22 8.34
N LYS A 129 -17.71 6.18 9.52
CA LYS A 129 -16.86 5.04 9.91
C LYS A 129 -17.62 3.73 9.91
N GLY A 130 -18.87 3.72 10.42
CA GLY A 130 -19.73 2.55 10.42
C GLY A 130 -20.18 2.16 9.01
N ALA A 131 -20.60 3.13 8.20
CA ALA A 131 -21.03 2.88 6.82
C ALA A 131 -19.89 2.29 5.96
N LEU A 132 -18.65 2.69 6.22
CA LEU A 132 -17.46 2.20 5.50
C LEU A 132 -16.70 1.10 6.26
N ALA A 133 -17.28 0.52 7.32
CA ALA A 133 -16.62 -0.53 8.09
C ALA A 133 -16.10 -1.71 7.25
N PRO A 134 -16.84 -2.22 6.25
CA PRO A 134 -16.37 -3.29 5.39
C PRO A 134 -15.12 -2.89 4.59
N LEU A 135 -15.04 -1.64 4.11
CA LEU A 135 -13.91 -1.10 3.38
C LEU A 135 -12.71 -0.82 4.29
N LEU A 136 -12.98 -0.24 5.45
CA LEU A 136 -11.92 0.17 6.37
C LEU A 136 -11.30 -1.00 7.14
N ARG A 137 -12.03 -2.10 7.34
CA ARG A 137 -11.58 -3.32 8.04
C ARG A 137 -10.79 -3.03 9.32
N GLY A 138 -11.34 -2.16 10.17
CA GLY A 138 -10.66 -1.72 11.39
C GLY A 138 -9.60 -0.62 11.19
N GLY A 139 -9.35 -0.20 9.96
CA GLY A 139 -8.44 0.91 9.67
C GLY A 139 -8.87 2.21 10.38
N PRO A 140 -7.90 3.05 10.80
CA PRO A 140 -8.20 4.24 11.57
C PRO A 140 -8.89 5.31 10.71
N LEU A 141 -10.10 5.67 11.08
CA LEU A 141 -10.81 6.83 10.55
C LEU A 141 -11.35 7.65 11.72
N SER A 142 -10.72 8.79 12.01
CA SER A 142 -11.17 9.72 13.04
C SER A 142 -12.15 10.74 12.45
N LYS A 143 -12.99 11.32 13.30
CA LYS A 143 -13.88 12.45 12.94
C LYS A 143 -13.09 13.61 12.32
N ASP A 144 -11.92 13.92 12.90
CA ASP A 144 -11.08 15.03 12.42
C ASP A 144 -10.47 14.74 11.03
N ALA A 145 -10.18 13.46 10.74
CA ALA A 145 -9.72 13.07 9.40
C ALA A 145 -10.81 13.29 8.35
N VAL A 146 -12.07 12.99 8.66
CA VAL A 146 -13.22 13.26 7.79
C VAL A 146 -13.42 14.76 7.64
N SER A 147 -13.42 15.51 8.73
CA SER A 147 -13.60 16.97 8.71
C SER A 147 -12.54 17.68 7.86
N ARG A 148 -11.27 17.26 7.96
CA ARG A 148 -10.18 17.78 7.12
C ARG A 148 -10.35 17.44 5.65
N LEU A 149 -10.87 16.25 5.36
CA LEU A 149 -11.12 15.81 3.99
C LEU A 149 -12.24 16.65 3.36
N VAL A 150 -13.34 16.84 4.07
CA VAL A 150 -14.48 17.68 3.66
C VAL A 150 -14.07 19.14 3.54
N GLY A 151 -13.23 19.65 4.44
CA GLY A 151 -12.71 21.02 4.39
C GLY A 151 -11.97 21.32 3.09
N ARG A 152 -11.30 20.36 2.48
CA ARG A 152 -10.61 20.51 1.19
C ARG A 152 -11.58 20.76 0.02
N LEU A 153 -12.82 20.26 0.08
CA LEU A 153 -13.84 20.53 -0.94
C LEU A 153 -14.31 21.98 -0.96
N ARG A 154 -14.19 22.70 0.17
CA ARG A 154 -14.67 24.09 0.27
C ARG A 154 -13.70 25.13 -0.31
N ILE A 155 -12.50 24.71 -0.67
CA ILE A 155 -11.39 25.56 -1.12
C ILE A 155 -11.24 25.52 -2.66
N GLN A 156 -11.96 24.61 -3.32
CA GLN A 156 -12.07 24.54 -4.79
C GLN A 156 -13.33 25.25 -5.28
#